data_d49dd1a7fa10d4cd71b435b5cefeca7c
#
_entry.id   d49dd1a7fa10d4cd71b435b5cefeca7c
#
_cell.length_a   1.000
_cell.length_b   1.000
_cell.length_c   1.000
_cell.angle_alpha   90.00
_cell.angle_beta   90.00
_cell.angle_gamma   90.00
#
_symmetry.space_group_name_H-M   'P 1'
#
loop_
_entity.id
_entity.type
_entity.pdbx_description
1 polymer ?
#
loop_
_entity_poly.entity_id
_entity_poly.type
_entity_poly.pdbx_seq_one_letter_code
_entity_poly.pdbx_strand_id
1 'polypeptide(L)'
;MTETDSQPIAENEQVKELLALLKDNNTPGYEEFSKLIEHVTGMEQRLLEATEELKAVRQEMQGLQNHSLKDALQKSYTAMEANISVMRHRLSELKSQIINGCRNILTDFRGRGAVALNGIKIGRAHV
;
A
#
# COMPACT_ATOMS: atom_id res chain seq x y z
N MET A 1 -12.62 -6.64 -6.42
CA MET A 1 -11.33 -6.23 -6.08
C MET A 1 -10.38 -6.30 -7.24
N THR A 2 -9.61 -5.30 -7.43
CA THR A 2 -8.71 -5.26 -8.56
C THR A 2 -7.38 -5.90 -8.20
N GLU A 3 -6.62 -6.25 -9.21
CA GLU A 3 -5.27 -6.76 -9.00
C GLU A 3 -4.41 -5.75 -8.27
N THR A 4 -4.68 -4.47 -8.49
CA THR A 4 -3.93 -3.40 -7.84
C THR A 4 -3.98 -3.53 -6.33
N ASP A 5 -5.14 -3.88 -5.78
CA ASP A 5 -5.30 -3.97 -4.34
C ASP A 5 -4.54 -5.14 -3.73
N SER A 6 -4.44 -6.26 -4.45
CA SER A 6 -3.80 -7.43 -3.89
C SER A 6 -2.34 -7.55 -4.26
N GLN A 7 -1.89 -6.82 -5.27
CA GLN A 7 -0.50 -6.89 -5.70
C GLN A 7 0.38 -5.99 -4.83
N PRO A 8 1.54 -6.50 -4.37
CA PRO A 8 2.47 -5.62 -3.66
C PRO A 8 2.85 -4.43 -4.52
N ILE A 9 2.92 -3.27 -3.87
CA ILE A 9 3.21 -2.03 -4.60
C ILE A 9 4.56 -2.12 -5.33
N ALA A 10 5.53 -2.79 -4.71
CA ALA A 10 6.87 -2.89 -5.29
C ALA A 10 6.91 -3.77 -6.54
N GLU A 11 5.87 -4.56 -6.76
CA GLU A 11 5.80 -5.44 -7.92
C GLU A 11 4.98 -4.86 -9.05
N ASN A 12 4.37 -3.71 -8.85
CA ASN A 12 3.59 -3.06 -9.89
C ASN A 12 4.51 -2.61 -11.03
N GLU A 13 4.06 -2.83 -12.26
CA GLU A 13 4.88 -2.55 -13.43
C GLU A 13 5.24 -1.07 -13.57
N GLN A 14 4.27 -0.19 -13.35
CA GLN A 14 4.54 1.23 -13.47
C GLN A 14 5.52 1.71 -12.39
N VAL A 15 5.38 1.16 -11.17
CA VAL A 15 6.30 1.50 -10.09
C VAL A 15 7.72 1.05 -10.42
N LYS A 16 7.86 -0.18 -10.88
CA LYS A 16 9.19 -0.70 -11.22
C LYS A 16 9.81 0.08 -12.36
N GLU A 17 9.01 0.39 -13.35
CA GLU A 17 9.50 1.14 -14.49
C GLU A 17 9.97 2.54 -14.09
N LEU A 18 9.20 3.21 -13.26
CA LEU A 18 9.58 4.54 -12.80
C LEU A 18 10.83 4.50 -11.93
N LEU A 19 10.93 3.50 -11.04
CA LEU A 19 12.13 3.36 -10.22
C LEU A 19 13.37 3.21 -11.09
N ALA A 20 13.28 2.35 -12.11
CA ALA A 20 14.42 2.14 -13.01
C ALA A 20 14.75 3.42 -13.75
N LEU A 21 13.73 4.13 -14.19
CA LEU A 21 13.93 5.36 -14.96
C LEU A 21 14.61 6.42 -14.12
N LEU A 22 14.15 6.60 -12.88
CA LEU A 22 14.73 7.60 -12.00
C LEU A 22 16.17 7.26 -11.66
N LYS A 23 16.46 5.99 -11.46
CA LYS A 23 17.80 5.54 -11.16
C LYS A 23 18.73 5.76 -12.33
N ASP A 24 18.27 5.39 -13.52
CA ASP A 24 19.07 5.52 -14.73
C ASP A 24 19.43 6.96 -15.04
N ASN A 25 18.54 7.88 -14.69
CA ASN A 25 18.75 9.30 -14.97
C ASN A 25 19.35 10.04 -13.78
N ASN A 26 19.70 9.32 -12.72
CA ASN A 26 20.41 9.90 -11.59
C ASN A 26 19.66 11.07 -10.96
N THR A 27 18.35 10.98 -10.87
CA THR A 27 17.55 12.07 -10.32
C THR A 27 17.44 11.97 -8.81
N PRO A 28 17.38 13.13 -8.13
CA PRO A 28 17.15 13.11 -6.67
C PRO A 28 15.83 12.44 -6.29
N GLY A 29 14.86 12.48 -7.18
CA GLY A 29 13.57 11.87 -6.92
C GLY A 29 13.63 10.37 -6.73
N TYR A 30 14.70 9.74 -7.19
CA TYR A 30 14.83 8.30 -7.00
C TYR A 30 14.79 7.91 -5.51
N GLU A 31 15.56 8.62 -4.70
CA GLU A 31 15.59 8.31 -3.27
C GLU A 31 14.26 8.54 -2.60
N GLU A 32 13.62 9.67 -2.92
CA GLU A 32 12.33 9.98 -2.33
C GLU A 32 11.29 8.94 -2.71
N PHE A 33 11.26 8.58 -3.98
CA PHE A 33 10.28 7.61 -4.44
C PHE A 33 10.56 6.23 -3.85
N SER A 34 11.83 5.86 -3.78
CA SER A 34 12.22 4.58 -3.22
C SER A 34 11.77 4.46 -1.77
N LYS A 35 11.95 5.54 -0.99
CA LYS A 35 11.51 5.55 0.40
C LYS A 35 10.00 5.46 0.52
N LEU A 36 9.28 6.12 -0.38
CA LEU A 36 7.83 6.03 -0.39
C LEU A 36 7.38 4.60 -0.61
N ILE A 37 7.99 3.92 -1.58
CA ILE A 37 7.63 2.53 -1.85
C ILE A 37 7.96 1.63 -0.67
N GLU A 38 9.09 1.87 0.00
CA GLU A 38 9.42 1.12 1.21
C GLU A 38 8.39 1.32 2.30
N HIS A 39 7.93 2.56 2.45
CA HIS A 39 6.93 2.87 3.46
C HIS A 39 5.62 2.13 3.18
N VAL A 40 5.20 2.14 1.91
CA VAL A 40 3.96 1.46 1.54
C VAL A 40 4.12 -0.06 1.70
N THR A 41 5.28 -0.59 1.38
CA THR A 41 5.55 -2.01 1.59
C THR A 41 5.40 -2.37 3.07
N GLY A 42 5.89 -1.50 3.96
CA GLY A 42 5.71 -1.70 5.39
C GLY A 42 4.25 -1.69 5.80
N MET A 43 3.46 -0.81 5.19
CA MET A 43 2.02 -0.79 5.46
C MET A 43 1.34 -2.08 4.98
N GLU A 44 1.75 -2.58 3.82
CA GLU A 44 1.22 -3.84 3.32
C GLU A 44 1.53 -4.99 4.28
N GLN A 45 2.73 -5.00 4.81
CA GLN A 45 3.14 -6.04 5.75
C GLN A 45 2.32 -5.96 7.04
N ARG A 46 2.10 -4.75 7.55
CA ARG A 46 1.32 -4.59 8.77
C ARG A 46 -0.13 -5.01 8.56
N LEU A 47 -0.67 -4.73 7.38
CA LEU A 47 -2.04 -5.17 7.07
C LEU A 47 -2.12 -6.69 7.02
N LEU A 48 -1.12 -7.31 6.41
CA LEU A 48 -1.08 -8.77 6.36
C LEU A 48 -1.03 -9.38 7.75
N GLU A 49 -0.18 -8.83 8.61
CA GLU A 49 -0.05 -9.34 9.97
C GLU A 49 -1.34 -9.17 10.75
N ALA A 50 -1.99 -8.01 10.60
CA ALA A 50 -3.26 -7.78 11.28
C ALA A 50 -4.32 -8.75 10.81
N THR A 51 -4.33 -9.06 9.53
CA THR A 51 -5.28 -10.00 8.97
C THR A 51 -5.05 -11.41 9.52
N GLU A 52 -3.78 -11.78 9.69
CA GLU A 52 -3.46 -13.08 10.28
C GLU A 52 -3.89 -13.15 11.73
N GLU A 53 -3.69 -12.06 12.47
CA GLU A 53 -4.16 -12.00 13.85
C GLU A 53 -5.67 -12.15 13.93
N LEU A 54 -6.37 -11.51 13.01
CA LEU A 54 -7.83 -11.61 12.98
C LEU A 54 -8.26 -13.05 12.76
N LYS A 55 -7.59 -13.75 11.88
CA LYS A 55 -7.89 -15.16 11.64
C LYS A 55 -7.68 -16.00 12.90
N ALA A 56 -6.60 -15.70 13.63
CA ALA A 56 -6.30 -16.46 14.84
C ALA A 56 -7.39 -16.25 15.90
N VAL A 57 -7.84 -15.00 16.06
CA VAL A 57 -8.92 -14.71 17.00
C VAL A 57 -10.18 -15.46 16.61
N ARG A 58 -10.48 -15.46 15.31
CA ARG A 58 -11.67 -16.16 14.84
C ARG A 58 -11.61 -17.66 15.16
N GLN A 59 -10.45 -18.25 14.97
CA GLN A 59 -10.28 -19.66 15.27
C GLN A 59 -10.43 -19.94 16.76
N GLU A 60 -9.89 -19.06 17.59
CA GLU A 60 -10.04 -19.21 19.04
C GLU A 60 -11.50 -19.13 19.46
N MET A 61 -12.24 -18.18 18.87
CA MET A 61 -13.65 -18.06 19.18
C MET A 61 -14.42 -19.32 18.86
N GLN A 62 -14.08 -19.97 17.76
CA GLN A 62 -14.79 -21.17 17.36
C GLN A 62 -14.59 -22.33 18.33
N GLY A 63 -13.49 -22.32 19.07
CA GLY A 63 -13.22 -23.36 20.04
C GLY A 63 -13.78 -23.10 21.43
N LEU A 64 -14.35 -21.91 21.65
CA LEU A 64 -14.84 -21.56 22.96
C LEU A 64 -16.27 -22.03 23.17
N GLN A 65 -16.53 -22.54 24.39
CA GLN A 65 -17.88 -22.91 24.76
C GLN A 65 -18.47 -21.94 25.77
N ASN A 66 -17.63 -21.17 26.43
CA ASN A 66 -18.10 -20.19 27.40
C ASN A 66 -18.69 -18.99 26.68
N HIS A 67 -19.94 -18.72 26.94
CA HIS A 67 -20.67 -17.68 26.23
C HIS A 67 -20.11 -16.29 26.50
N SER A 68 -19.75 -16.01 27.76
CA SER A 68 -19.22 -14.72 28.12
C SER A 68 -17.90 -14.42 27.45
N LEU A 69 -17.03 -15.44 27.38
CA LEU A 69 -15.75 -15.27 26.71
C LEU A 69 -15.93 -15.10 25.21
N LYS A 70 -16.88 -15.82 24.64
CA LYS A 70 -17.19 -15.65 23.23
C LYS A 70 -17.66 -14.24 22.94
N ASP A 71 -18.53 -13.70 23.77
CA ASP A 71 -19.02 -12.35 23.59
C ASP A 71 -17.88 -11.33 23.66
N ALA A 72 -16.99 -11.51 24.63
CA ALA A 72 -15.86 -10.59 24.77
C ALA A 72 -14.96 -10.63 23.55
N LEU A 73 -14.67 -11.84 23.06
CA LEU A 73 -13.83 -11.99 21.88
C LEU A 73 -14.54 -11.48 20.63
N GLN A 74 -15.87 -11.65 20.56
CA GLN A 74 -16.61 -11.16 19.42
C GLN A 74 -16.49 -9.64 19.30
N LYS A 75 -16.55 -8.95 20.44
CA LYS A 75 -16.40 -7.50 20.43
C LYS A 75 -15.00 -7.09 19.96
N SER A 76 -13.99 -7.81 20.45
CA SER A 76 -12.63 -7.55 20.03
C SER A 76 -12.46 -7.83 18.54
N TYR A 77 -13.01 -8.93 18.08
CA TYR A 77 -12.96 -9.30 16.67
C TYR A 77 -13.59 -8.22 15.79
N THR A 78 -14.76 -7.74 16.20
CA THR A 78 -15.46 -6.72 15.42
C THR A 78 -14.65 -5.43 15.34
N ALA A 79 -14.01 -5.04 16.46
CA ALA A 79 -13.17 -3.84 16.45
C ALA A 79 -11.94 -4.02 15.56
N MET A 80 -11.32 -5.19 15.63
CA MET A 80 -10.16 -5.49 14.77
C MET A 80 -10.55 -5.48 13.31
N GLU A 81 -11.69 -6.07 13.01
CA GLU A 81 -12.18 -6.13 11.63
C GLU A 81 -12.42 -4.74 11.08
N ALA A 82 -13.01 -3.86 11.88
CA ALA A 82 -13.26 -2.48 11.46
C ALA A 82 -11.94 -1.75 11.19
N ASN A 83 -10.96 -1.92 12.07
CA ASN A 83 -9.66 -1.28 11.90
C ASN A 83 -8.96 -1.78 10.64
N ILE A 84 -9.02 -3.08 10.40
CA ILE A 84 -8.40 -3.66 9.22
C ILE A 84 -9.06 -3.14 7.96
N SER A 85 -10.39 -3.00 8.00
CA SER A 85 -11.13 -2.47 6.85
C SER A 85 -10.67 -1.05 6.51
N VAL A 86 -10.50 -0.21 7.54
CA VAL A 86 -10.02 1.15 7.34
C VAL A 86 -8.60 1.15 6.78
N MET A 87 -7.72 0.33 7.36
CA MET A 87 -6.35 0.23 6.88
C MET A 87 -6.30 -0.21 5.42
N ARG A 88 -7.10 -1.21 5.08
CA ARG A 88 -7.13 -1.72 3.71
C ARG A 88 -7.59 -0.65 2.74
N HIS A 89 -8.62 0.10 3.12
CA HIS A 89 -9.14 1.16 2.26
C HIS A 89 -8.11 2.25 2.03
N ARG A 90 -7.46 2.70 3.12
CA ARG A 90 -6.44 3.75 3.00
C ARG A 90 -5.27 3.30 2.16
N LEU A 91 -4.84 2.06 2.38
CA LEU A 91 -3.71 1.53 1.63
C LEU A 91 -4.06 1.40 0.15
N SER A 92 -5.26 0.93 -0.14
CA SER A 92 -5.72 0.80 -1.53
C SER A 92 -5.73 2.15 -2.23
N GLU A 93 -6.23 3.17 -1.56
CA GLU A 93 -6.27 4.52 -2.14
C GLU A 93 -4.86 5.05 -2.39
N LEU A 94 -3.99 4.86 -1.41
CA LEU A 94 -2.61 5.34 -1.55
C LEU A 94 -1.90 4.63 -2.70
N LYS A 95 -2.07 3.33 -2.81
CA LYS A 95 -1.46 2.58 -3.89
C LYS A 95 -1.98 3.04 -5.25
N SER A 96 -3.28 3.27 -5.35
CA SER A 96 -3.86 3.78 -6.60
C SER A 96 -3.28 5.13 -6.98
N GLN A 97 -3.15 6.03 -6.01
CA GLN A 97 -2.59 7.34 -6.27
C GLN A 97 -1.15 7.24 -6.74
N ILE A 98 -0.37 6.37 -6.12
CA ILE A 98 1.02 6.18 -6.51
C ILE A 98 1.11 5.63 -7.93
N ILE A 99 0.31 4.63 -8.23
CA ILE A 99 0.34 4.01 -9.55
C ILE A 99 -0.08 4.99 -10.62
N ASN A 100 -1.12 5.78 -10.34
CA ASN A 100 -1.56 6.80 -11.30
C ASN A 100 -0.50 7.87 -11.50
N GLY A 101 0.16 8.27 -10.43
CA GLY A 101 1.25 9.22 -10.52
C GLY A 101 2.39 8.69 -11.37
N CYS A 102 2.74 7.43 -11.16
CA CYS A 102 3.78 6.78 -11.95
C CYS A 102 3.41 6.77 -13.43
N ARG A 103 2.16 6.41 -13.71
CA ARG A 103 1.69 6.34 -15.09
C ARG A 103 1.77 7.71 -15.76
N ASN A 104 1.38 8.75 -15.03
CA ASN A 104 1.42 10.11 -15.58
C ASN A 104 2.84 10.56 -15.86
N ILE A 105 3.76 10.25 -14.95
CA ILE A 105 5.16 10.64 -15.15
C ILE A 105 5.78 9.87 -16.31
N LEU A 106 5.47 8.58 -16.41
CA LEU A 106 5.99 7.78 -17.50
C LEU A 106 5.47 8.28 -18.85
N THR A 107 4.20 8.63 -18.90
CA THR A 107 3.60 9.18 -20.11
C THR A 107 4.28 10.50 -20.48
N ASP A 108 4.50 11.36 -19.50
CA ASP A 108 5.16 12.63 -19.72
C ASP A 108 6.59 12.43 -20.20
N PHE A 109 7.29 11.45 -19.61
CA PHE A 109 8.64 11.14 -20.01
C PHE A 109 8.72 10.71 -21.48
N ARG A 110 7.74 9.91 -21.91
CA ARG A 110 7.73 9.47 -23.31
C ARG A 110 7.58 10.65 -24.25
N GLY A 111 6.91 11.70 -23.82
CA GLY A 111 6.71 12.88 -24.65
C GLY A 111 7.82 13.90 -24.56
N ARG A 112 8.41 14.06 -23.38
CA ARG A 112 9.38 15.15 -23.15
C ARG A 112 10.79 14.67 -22.80
N GLY A 113 10.97 13.38 -22.57
CA GLY A 113 12.27 12.87 -22.19
C GLY A 113 12.64 13.22 -20.77
N ALA A 114 13.94 13.31 -20.51
CA ALA A 114 14.43 13.49 -19.13
C ALA A 114 13.95 14.78 -18.46
N VAL A 115 13.54 15.75 -19.26
CA VAL A 115 13.00 17.00 -18.69
C VAL A 115 11.79 16.72 -17.81
N ALA A 116 11.00 15.70 -18.17
CA ALA A 116 9.81 15.37 -17.39
C ALA A 116 10.14 14.91 -15.98
N LEU A 117 11.38 14.54 -15.71
CA LEU A 117 11.77 14.07 -14.38
C LEU A 117 12.10 15.20 -13.42
N ASN A 118 12.18 16.41 -13.93
CA ASN A 118 12.44 17.56 -13.09
C ASN A 118 11.19 17.92 -12.31
N GLY A 119 11.34 18.14 -11.01
CA GLY A 119 10.21 18.57 -10.20
C GLY A 119 9.16 17.52 -9.93
N ILE A 120 9.55 16.25 -9.93
CA ILE A 120 8.63 15.18 -9.63
C ILE A 120 8.11 15.30 -8.20
N LYS A 121 6.79 15.11 -8.04
CA LYS A 121 6.15 15.26 -6.74
C LYS A 121 5.26 14.08 -6.39
N ILE A 122 5.76 12.90 -6.62
CA ILE A 122 5.00 11.69 -6.35
C ILE A 122 4.72 11.55 -4.87
N GLY A 123 3.45 11.40 -4.52
CA GLY A 123 3.07 11.17 -3.13
C GLY A 123 3.18 12.36 -2.24
N ARG A 124 3.47 13.53 -2.79
CA ARG A 124 3.61 14.69 -1.96
C ARG A 124 2.53 15.65 -2.13
N ALA A 125 1.67 15.48 -2.81
CA ALA A 125 0.54 16.31 -2.94
C ALA A 125 0.81 17.65 -2.61
N HIS A 126 1.32 18.19 -2.79
CA HIS A 126 1.51 19.35 -2.51
C HIS A 126 1.80 19.67 -1.38
N VAL A 127 2.21 19.19 -0.99
CA VAL A 127 2.74 19.56 0.12
C VAL A 127 3.06 20.91 0.28
#